data_25a2ec26181513822e098a643ac6a542
#
_entry.id   25a2ec26181513822e098a643ac6a542
#
_cell.length_a   1.000
_cell.length_b   1.000
_cell.length_c   1.000
_cell.angle_alpha   90.00
_cell.angle_beta   90.00
_cell.angle_gamma   90.00
#
_symmetry.space_group_name_H-M   'P 1'
#
loop_
_entity.id
_entity.type
_entity.pdbx_description
1 polymer ?
#
loop_
_entity_poly.entity_id
_entity_poly.type
_entity_poly.pdbx_seq_one_letter_code
_entity_poly.pdbx_strand_id
1 'polypeptide(L)'
;ISKNFDKFSYDELKNYEYKGINVGKKSLTTISWIIRTSEILDHHREYLINSIKSCIKIIDFLENFDIKSFSGVLVFNGLTLPESIMYEWCNKNNINVATFESGWSIENEVALELNYSPSPQHLFTFDDRKLSEHENKKLKEYIEKKRISSTNFNSPTDKKIISIFGNVSWDTSQTVSSNVYESMYKWLDSLIPIINKNKDLLFVFRAHPGEYREIKKTWYGLEDWFRNNKSKIAENTICYSAKDTVDSYQIIENSELVLVYNSTIGIESIIFGTKALAAANTHYTKIGFIESFESATMYLENLEKTLFNKNFDLDVEKMNQASSYYFQLLSEVAYNFGEINQNLRFNEHTLVKKYQTSSFNIDRLDKTLISFLNRDPLEKKY
;
A
#
# COMPACT_ATOMS: atom_id res chain seq x y z
N ILE A 1 -8.80 -36.36 -2.68
CA ILE A 1 -7.49 -36.86 -3.18
C ILE A 1 -6.43 -36.14 -2.41
N SER A 2 -5.75 -36.84 -1.47
CA SER A 2 -4.62 -36.24 -0.73
C SER A 2 -3.40 -36.17 -1.64
N LYS A 3 -3.22 -35.06 -2.35
CA LYS A 3 -1.93 -34.79 -3.01
C LYS A 3 -0.83 -34.74 -1.95
N ASN A 4 0.26 -35.45 -2.19
CA ASN A 4 1.43 -35.37 -1.33
C ASN A 4 2.26 -34.13 -1.75
N PHE A 5 2.04 -33.01 -1.06
CA PHE A 5 2.74 -31.75 -1.32
C PHE A 5 4.20 -31.75 -0.85
N ASP A 6 4.63 -32.74 -0.07
CA ASP A 6 6.00 -32.81 0.46
C ASP A 6 7.05 -32.96 -0.65
N LYS A 7 6.64 -33.49 -1.82
CA LYS A 7 7.52 -33.68 -2.99
C LYS A 7 7.61 -32.45 -3.91
N PHE A 8 6.79 -31.42 -3.71
CA PHE A 8 6.75 -30.24 -4.57
C PHE A 8 7.93 -29.31 -4.22
N SER A 9 8.56 -28.68 -5.20
CA SER A 9 9.48 -27.58 -4.99
C SER A 9 8.73 -26.36 -4.45
N TYR A 10 9.47 -25.36 -3.95
CA TYR A 10 8.86 -24.10 -3.51
C TYR A 10 8.13 -23.40 -4.66
N ASP A 11 8.73 -23.37 -5.85
CA ASP A 11 8.12 -22.77 -7.04
C ASP A 11 6.86 -23.49 -7.50
N GLU A 12 6.81 -24.81 -7.41
CA GLU A 12 5.61 -25.59 -7.68
C GLU A 12 4.51 -25.28 -6.66
N LEU A 13 4.84 -25.12 -5.38
CA LEU A 13 3.88 -24.73 -4.35
C LEU A 13 3.39 -23.30 -4.57
N LYS A 14 4.29 -22.35 -4.85
CA LYS A 14 3.96 -20.94 -5.13
C LYS A 14 3.00 -20.79 -6.30
N ASN A 15 3.18 -21.59 -7.34
CA ASN A 15 2.37 -21.54 -8.55
C ASN A 15 1.27 -22.60 -8.60
N TYR A 16 1.00 -23.27 -7.47
CA TYR A 16 0.01 -24.34 -7.44
C TYR A 16 -1.40 -23.80 -7.66
N GLU A 17 -2.07 -24.36 -8.65
CA GLU A 17 -3.45 -24.05 -8.98
C GLU A 17 -4.38 -25.18 -8.62
N TYR A 18 -5.56 -24.83 -8.12
CA TYR A 18 -6.66 -25.75 -7.87
C TYR A 18 -7.95 -25.20 -8.46
N LYS A 19 -8.58 -25.98 -9.34
CA LYS A 19 -9.79 -25.59 -10.08
C LYS A 19 -9.67 -24.20 -10.72
N GLY A 20 -8.48 -23.88 -11.28
CA GLY A 20 -8.19 -22.61 -11.98
C GLY A 20 -8.04 -21.40 -11.06
N ILE A 21 -7.79 -21.60 -9.78
CA ILE A 21 -7.43 -20.56 -8.81
C ILE A 21 -6.01 -20.82 -8.35
N ASN A 22 -5.13 -19.81 -8.43
CA ASN A 22 -3.75 -19.93 -7.93
C ASN A 22 -3.73 -19.83 -6.40
N VAL A 23 -3.95 -20.98 -5.75
CA VAL A 23 -4.00 -21.06 -4.28
C VAL A 23 -2.63 -20.90 -3.63
N GLY A 24 -1.54 -21.17 -4.39
CA GLY A 24 -0.18 -20.97 -3.89
C GLY A 24 0.12 -19.50 -3.64
N LYS A 25 -0.10 -18.62 -4.62
CA LYS A 25 0.10 -17.16 -4.48
C LYS A 25 -0.79 -16.56 -3.40
N LYS A 26 -2.08 -16.96 -3.35
CA LYS A 26 -3.02 -16.48 -2.31
C LYS A 26 -2.55 -16.87 -0.91
N SER A 27 -2.01 -18.09 -0.76
CA SER A 27 -1.43 -18.55 0.50
C SER A 27 -0.22 -17.72 0.93
N LEU A 28 0.69 -17.37 0.00
CA LEU A 28 1.88 -16.58 0.30
C LEU A 28 1.54 -15.19 0.85
N THR A 29 0.58 -14.50 0.26
CA THR A 29 0.12 -13.19 0.75
C THR A 29 -0.33 -13.27 2.21
N THR A 30 -1.13 -14.29 2.54
CA THR A 30 -1.61 -14.51 3.90
C THR A 30 -0.49 -14.87 4.87
N ILE A 31 0.43 -15.74 4.44
CA ILE A 31 1.58 -16.12 5.28
C ILE A 31 2.44 -14.91 5.58
N SER A 32 2.79 -14.10 4.58
CA SER A 32 3.56 -12.87 4.77
C SER A 32 2.92 -11.97 5.83
N TRP A 33 1.59 -11.84 5.78
CA TRP A 33 0.84 -11.04 6.74
C TRP A 33 0.88 -11.63 8.17
N ILE A 34 0.78 -12.96 8.30
CA ILE A 34 0.82 -13.66 9.60
C ILE A 34 2.22 -13.60 10.22
N ILE A 35 3.26 -13.90 9.42
CA ILE A 35 4.65 -13.96 9.92
C ILE A 35 5.34 -12.60 9.95
N ARG A 36 4.67 -11.55 9.48
CA ARG A 36 5.16 -10.16 9.51
C ARG A 36 6.48 -9.94 8.75
N THR A 37 6.65 -10.62 7.63
CA THR A 37 7.76 -10.43 6.69
C THR A 37 7.36 -10.89 5.29
N SER A 38 7.93 -10.23 4.26
CA SER A 38 7.82 -10.72 2.88
C SER A 38 8.88 -11.78 2.54
N GLU A 39 9.88 -11.97 3.40
CA GLU A 39 10.93 -12.98 3.22
C GLU A 39 10.44 -14.34 3.73
N ILE A 40 9.86 -15.13 2.82
CA ILE A 40 9.37 -16.47 3.13
C ILE A 40 10.50 -17.45 2.89
N LEU A 41 11.01 -18.04 3.98
CA LEU A 41 12.12 -18.97 4.00
C LEU A 41 11.66 -20.43 4.00
N ASP A 42 12.57 -21.35 3.73
CA ASP A 42 12.27 -22.80 3.65
C ASP A 42 11.58 -23.36 4.91
N HIS A 43 11.90 -22.84 6.09
CA HIS A 43 11.23 -23.28 7.32
C HIS A 43 9.74 -22.86 7.41
N HIS A 44 9.28 -21.96 6.53
CA HIS A 44 7.87 -21.60 6.40
C HIS A 44 7.10 -22.52 5.43
N ARG A 45 7.77 -23.51 4.81
CA ARG A 45 7.19 -24.40 3.81
C ARG A 45 5.95 -25.13 4.31
N GLU A 46 5.96 -25.59 5.56
CA GLU A 46 4.82 -26.29 6.15
C GLU A 46 3.59 -25.38 6.24
N TYR A 47 3.77 -24.08 6.59
CA TYR A 47 2.69 -23.10 6.58
C TYR A 47 2.09 -22.95 5.18
N LEU A 48 2.93 -22.92 4.13
CA LEU A 48 2.47 -22.81 2.76
C LEU A 48 1.64 -24.04 2.35
N ILE A 49 2.11 -25.24 2.63
CA ILE A 49 1.39 -26.50 2.35
C ILE A 49 0.05 -26.52 3.09
N ASN A 50 0.02 -26.15 4.36
CA ASN A 50 -1.22 -26.15 5.16
C ASN A 50 -2.21 -25.08 4.68
N SER A 51 -1.72 -23.90 4.27
CA SER A 51 -2.56 -22.87 3.65
C SER A 51 -3.16 -23.34 2.33
N ILE A 52 -2.36 -23.98 1.46
CA ILE A 52 -2.85 -24.56 0.18
C ILE A 52 -3.93 -25.59 0.46
N LYS A 53 -3.72 -26.50 1.42
CA LYS A 53 -4.72 -27.50 1.82
C LYS A 53 -6.01 -26.84 2.31
N SER A 54 -5.90 -25.74 3.03
CA SER A 54 -7.06 -24.96 3.50
C SER A 54 -7.80 -24.31 2.34
N CYS A 55 -7.10 -23.71 1.37
CA CYS A 55 -7.70 -23.17 0.16
C CYS A 55 -8.49 -24.22 -0.62
N ILE A 56 -7.92 -25.43 -0.79
CA ILE A 56 -8.59 -26.55 -1.46
C ILE A 56 -9.92 -26.87 -0.76
N LYS A 57 -9.90 -26.99 0.59
CA LYS A 57 -11.12 -27.27 1.36
C LYS A 57 -12.17 -26.16 1.22
N ILE A 58 -11.73 -24.89 1.20
CA ILE A 58 -12.64 -23.74 1.01
C ILE A 58 -13.29 -23.83 -0.38
N ILE A 59 -12.53 -24.07 -1.43
CA ILE A 59 -13.05 -24.20 -2.81
C ILE A 59 -14.03 -25.39 -2.89
N ASP A 60 -13.67 -26.55 -2.32
CA ASP A 60 -14.55 -27.71 -2.34
C ASP A 60 -15.85 -27.47 -1.54
N PHE A 61 -15.78 -26.71 -0.45
CA PHE A 61 -16.96 -26.27 0.29
C PHE A 61 -17.84 -25.36 -0.57
N LEU A 62 -17.25 -24.34 -1.22
CA LEU A 62 -17.99 -23.38 -2.05
C LEU A 62 -18.68 -24.03 -3.25
N GLU A 63 -18.10 -25.07 -3.83
CA GLU A 63 -18.71 -25.86 -4.93
C GLU A 63 -20.00 -26.57 -4.52
N ASN A 64 -20.13 -26.88 -3.23
CA ASN A 64 -21.30 -27.59 -2.67
C ASN A 64 -22.24 -26.64 -1.92
N PHE A 65 -21.87 -25.39 -1.77
CA PHE A 65 -22.66 -24.38 -1.06
C PHE A 65 -23.59 -23.65 -2.04
N ASP A 66 -24.86 -23.53 -1.69
CA ASP A 66 -25.84 -22.81 -2.53
C ASP A 66 -25.67 -21.29 -2.42
N ILE A 67 -24.53 -20.79 -2.88
CA ILE A 67 -24.23 -19.35 -2.88
C ILE A 67 -25.06 -18.58 -3.90
N LYS A 68 -25.64 -19.26 -4.90
CA LYS A 68 -26.49 -18.66 -5.94
C LYS A 68 -27.83 -18.17 -5.40
N SER A 69 -28.22 -18.59 -4.22
CA SER A 69 -29.39 -18.06 -3.52
C SER A 69 -29.16 -16.65 -2.97
N PHE A 70 -27.91 -16.16 -2.96
CA PHE A 70 -27.57 -14.81 -2.52
C PHE A 70 -27.44 -13.87 -3.70
N SER A 71 -27.85 -12.61 -3.52
CA SER A 71 -27.76 -11.56 -4.54
C SER A 71 -26.32 -11.13 -4.82
N GLY A 72 -25.40 -11.33 -3.87
CA GLY A 72 -23.97 -11.03 -4.01
C GLY A 72 -23.21 -11.36 -2.73
N VAL A 73 -21.90 -11.22 -2.80
CA VAL A 73 -20.95 -11.50 -1.72
C VAL A 73 -20.11 -10.27 -1.44
N LEU A 74 -19.97 -9.93 -0.17
CA LEU A 74 -19.08 -8.86 0.27
C LEU A 74 -17.99 -9.46 1.14
N VAL A 75 -16.72 -9.26 0.77
CA VAL A 75 -15.57 -9.80 1.48
C VAL A 75 -14.63 -8.69 1.94
N PHE A 76 -13.95 -8.90 3.07
CA PHE A 76 -12.94 -7.97 3.52
C PHE A 76 -11.72 -8.05 2.59
N ASN A 77 -11.29 -6.94 2.09
CA ASN A 77 -10.14 -6.64 1.23
C ASN A 77 -9.84 -7.61 0.04
N GLY A 78 -10.21 -8.85 0.08
CA GLY A 78 -10.05 -9.82 -1.01
C GLY A 78 -8.62 -10.30 -1.28
N LEU A 79 -7.66 -10.01 -0.39
CA LEU A 79 -6.22 -10.31 -0.59
C LEU A 79 -5.73 -11.45 0.30
N THR A 80 -6.22 -11.53 1.53
CA THR A 80 -5.87 -12.58 2.50
C THR A 80 -6.85 -13.74 2.46
N LEU A 81 -6.50 -14.87 3.05
CA LEU A 81 -7.38 -16.02 3.23
C LEU A 81 -8.34 -15.81 4.41
N PRO A 82 -9.59 -16.23 4.32
CA PRO A 82 -10.22 -16.98 3.21
C PRO A 82 -10.78 -16.09 2.09
N GLU A 83 -10.85 -14.77 2.29
CA GLU A 83 -11.55 -13.80 1.45
C GLU A 83 -11.03 -13.79 0.01
N SER A 84 -9.71 -13.94 -0.19
CA SER A 84 -9.11 -13.96 -1.53
C SER A 84 -9.56 -15.17 -2.36
N ILE A 85 -9.83 -16.31 -1.72
CA ILE A 85 -10.37 -17.50 -2.39
C ILE A 85 -11.85 -17.29 -2.72
N MET A 86 -12.62 -16.74 -1.78
CA MET A 86 -14.03 -16.42 -2.00
C MET A 86 -14.19 -15.44 -3.17
N TYR A 87 -13.37 -14.38 -3.20
CA TYR A 87 -13.39 -13.37 -4.25
C TYR A 87 -13.12 -13.99 -5.63
N GLU A 88 -12.03 -14.75 -5.78
CA GLU A 88 -11.66 -15.39 -7.05
C GLU A 88 -12.70 -16.43 -7.49
N TRP A 89 -13.20 -17.20 -6.54
CA TRP A 89 -14.20 -18.23 -6.83
C TRP A 89 -15.52 -17.58 -7.30
N CYS A 90 -15.97 -16.50 -6.66
CA CYS A 90 -17.17 -15.75 -7.07
C CYS A 90 -17.02 -15.19 -8.48
N ASN A 91 -15.89 -14.54 -8.78
CA ASN A 91 -15.64 -14.00 -10.12
C ASN A 91 -15.65 -15.09 -11.19
N LYS A 92 -14.99 -16.22 -10.91
CA LYS A 92 -14.96 -17.36 -11.83
C LYS A 92 -16.35 -17.97 -12.11
N ASN A 93 -17.24 -17.90 -11.13
CA ASN A 93 -18.60 -18.43 -11.23
C ASN A 93 -19.65 -17.37 -11.59
N ASN A 94 -19.23 -16.16 -11.98
CA ASN A 94 -20.11 -15.04 -12.31
C ASN A 94 -21.09 -14.65 -11.19
N ILE A 95 -20.63 -14.75 -9.95
CA ILE A 95 -21.35 -14.30 -8.76
C ILE A 95 -20.90 -12.87 -8.43
N ASN A 96 -21.84 -12.00 -8.13
CA ASN A 96 -21.52 -10.64 -7.71
C ASN A 96 -20.66 -10.66 -6.46
N VAL A 97 -19.49 -10.04 -6.54
CA VAL A 97 -18.61 -9.91 -5.39
C VAL A 97 -17.99 -8.52 -5.34
N ALA A 98 -17.96 -7.94 -4.16
CA ALA A 98 -17.22 -6.74 -3.88
C ALA A 98 -16.34 -6.92 -2.65
N THR A 99 -15.39 -6.03 -2.49
CA THR A 99 -14.51 -5.97 -1.33
C THR A 99 -14.81 -4.71 -0.52
N PHE A 100 -14.52 -4.77 0.77
CA PHE A 100 -14.52 -3.59 1.63
C PHE A 100 -13.25 -3.54 2.46
N GLU A 101 -12.79 -2.33 2.76
CA GLU A 101 -11.61 -2.09 3.59
C GLU A 101 -11.76 -0.78 4.36
N SER A 102 -10.92 -0.57 5.36
CA SER A 102 -10.78 0.74 5.99
C SER A 102 -10.30 1.76 4.96
N GLY A 103 -11.11 2.77 4.72
CA GLY A 103 -10.79 3.88 3.83
C GLY A 103 -10.06 5.00 4.56
N TRP A 104 -9.49 5.91 3.78
CA TRP A 104 -8.91 7.14 4.30
C TRP A 104 -9.94 8.26 4.29
N SER A 105 -9.93 9.10 5.33
CA SER A 105 -10.83 10.24 5.45
C SER A 105 -10.07 11.49 5.84
N ILE A 106 -10.35 12.58 5.15
CA ILE A 106 -9.78 13.91 5.45
C ILE A 106 -10.27 14.45 6.79
N GLU A 107 -11.44 14.03 7.23
CA GLU A 107 -12.04 14.44 8.51
C GLU A 107 -11.57 13.57 9.69
N ASN A 108 -10.68 12.60 9.45
CA ASN A 108 -10.25 11.58 10.42
C ASN A 108 -11.41 10.73 10.99
N GLU A 109 -12.45 10.58 10.23
CA GLU A 109 -13.58 9.72 10.56
C GLU A 109 -13.29 8.26 10.17
N VAL A 110 -14.02 7.32 10.76
CA VAL A 110 -13.99 5.95 10.25
C VAL A 110 -14.71 5.92 8.92
N ALA A 111 -13.97 5.53 7.93
CA ALA A 111 -14.48 5.39 6.59
C ALA A 111 -14.26 3.96 6.09
N LEU A 112 -15.20 3.46 5.30
CA LEU A 112 -15.05 2.22 4.56
C LEU A 112 -14.99 2.53 3.08
N GLU A 113 -14.05 1.88 2.42
CA GLU A 113 -13.95 1.85 0.97
C GLU A 113 -14.61 0.58 0.46
N LEU A 114 -15.47 0.71 -0.55
CA LEU A 114 -16.07 -0.41 -1.27
C LEU A 114 -15.48 -0.47 -2.68
N ASN A 115 -15.17 -1.68 -3.15
CA ASN A 115 -14.55 -1.86 -4.45
C ASN A 115 -14.98 -3.17 -5.10
N TYR A 116 -14.96 -3.24 -6.44
CA TYR A 116 -15.15 -4.48 -7.21
C TYR A 116 -13.85 -5.23 -7.47
N SER A 117 -12.74 -4.75 -7.00
CA SER A 117 -11.43 -5.40 -7.06
C SER A 117 -10.84 -5.58 -5.67
N PRO A 118 -9.92 -6.53 -5.47
CA PRO A 118 -9.16 -6.59 -4.24
C PRO A 118 -8.42 -5.27 -4.01
N SER A 119 -8.56 -4.73 -2.80
CA SER A 119 -7.89 -3.48 -2.41
C SER A 119 -6.36 -3.59 -2.57
N PRO A 120 -5.58 -2.53 -2.74
CA PRO A 120 -5.92 -1.11 -2.64
C PRO A 120 -5.88 -0.38 -4.00
N GLN A 121 -6.50 -0.91 -4.99
CA GLN A 121 -6.66 -0.16 -6.24
C GLN A 121 -7.88 0.74 -6.09
N HIS A 122 -7.67 1.92 -5.54
CA HIS A 122 -8.72 2.95 -5.44
C HIS A 122 -9.23 3.30 -6.83
N LEU A 123 -10.27 2.60 -7.25
CA LEU A 123 -10.90 2.82 -8.54
C LEU A 123 -11.93 3.93 -8.40
N PHE A 124 -11.49 5.16 -8.59
CA PHE A 124 -12.39 6.29 -8.72
C PHE A 124 -12.06 7.08 -9.98
N THR A 125 -13.05 7.75 -10.53
CA THR A 125 -12.83 8.65 -11.65
C THR A 125 -12.21 9.92 -11.11
N PHE A 126 -10.91 10.09 -11.34
CA PHE A 126 -10.20 11.30 -10.95
C PHE A 126 -10.66 12.48 -11.82
N ASP A 127 -11.06 13.55 -11.18
CA ASP A 127 -11.34 14.84 -11.80
C ASP A 127 -10.13 15.76 -11.64
N ASP A 128 -9.43 16.02 -12.74
CA ASP A 128 -8.24 16.90 -12.75
C ASP A 128 -8.66 18.37 -12.69
N ARG A 129 -9.13 18.79 -11.54
CA ARG A 129 -9.57 20.16 -11.24
C ARG A 129 -8.65 20.84 -10.23
N LYS A 130 -8.57 22.14 -10.27
CA LYS A 130 -7.92 22.89 -9.19
C LYS A 130 -8.76 22.83 -7.92
N LEU A 131 -8.10 22.59 -6.79
CA LEU A 131 -8.73 22.71 -5.49
C LEU A 131 -9.03 24.19 -5.17
N SER A 132 -10.17 24.44 -4.53
CA SER A 132 -10.47 25.72 -3.91
C SER A 132 -9.50 26.01 -2.76
N GLU A 133 -9.44 27.27 -2.32
CA GLU A 133 -8.60 27.64 -1.17
C GLU A 133 -8.98 26.86 0.10
N HIS A 134 -10.27 26.61 0.30
CA HIS A 134 -10.78 25.85 1.43
C HIS A 134 -10.31 24.39 1.39
N GLU A 135 -10.41 23.73 0.24
CA GLU A 135 -9.96 22.36 0.05
C GLU A 135 -8.44 22.22 0.24
N ASN A 136 -7.68 23.16 -0.34
CA ASN A 136 -6.23 23.20 -0.14
C ASN A 136 -5.85 23.38 1.34
N LYS A 137 -6.57 24.22 2.06
CA LYS A 137 -6.37 24.41 3.50
C LYS A 137 -6.64 23.12 4.27
N LYS A 138 -7.77 22.47 4.01
CA LYS A 138 -8.12 21.16 4.64
C LYS A 138 -7.05 20.09 4.38
N LEU A 139 -6.57 20.00 3.13
CA LEU A 139 -5.54 19.03 2.77
C LEU A 139 -4.23 19.30 3.52
N LYS A 140 -3.81 20.56 3.60
CA LYS A 140 -2.62 20.96 4.36
C LYS A 140 -2.76 20.62 5.84
N GLU A 141 -3.89 20.94 6.46
CA GLU A 141 -4.17 20.62 7.86
C GLU A 141 -4.16 19.11 8.11
N TYR A 142 -4.68 18.31 7.18
CA TYR A 142 -4.63 16.86 7.25
C TYR A 142 -3.19 16.32 7.22
N ILE A 143 -2.36 16.84 6.30
CA ILE A 143 -0.96 16.41 6.20
C ILE A 143 -0.17 16.88 7.44
N GLU A 144 -0.38 18.12 7.91
CA GLU A 144 0.27 18.61 9.14
C GLU A 144 -0.05 17.76 10.38
N LYS A 145 -1.30 17.29 10.51
CA LYS A 145 -1.67 16.37 11.60
C LYS A 145 -0.91 15.04 11.57
N LYS A 146 -0.39 14.63 10.41
CA LYS A 146 0.45 13.43 10.28
C LYS A 146 1.90 13.66 10.70
N ARG A 147 2.33 14.91 10.78
CA ARG A 147 3.67 15.24 11.28
C ARG A 147 3.77 14.85 12.74
N ILE A 148 4.24 13.64 12.98
CA ILE A 148 4.60 13.18 14.32
C ILE A 148 5.99 13.76 14.58
N SER A 149 6.02 15.02 15.00
CA SER A 149 7.28 15.69 15.24
C SER A 149 7.85 15.36 16.61
N SER A 150 9.14 15.12 16.62
CA SER A 150 9.89 15.18 17.84
C SER A 150 11.32 15.66 17.61
N THR A 151 11.95 15.34 16.49
CA THR A 151 13.30 15.82 16.19
C THR A 151 13.38 16.36 14.76
N ASN A 152 14.01 17.54 14.66
CA ASN A 152 14.30 18.14 13.36
C ASN A 152 15.31 17.28 12.60
N PHE A 153 15.11 17.18 11.29
CA PHE A 153 16.11 16.64 10.41
C PHE A 153 17.20 17.68 10.15
N ASN A 154 18.44 17.35 10.48
CA ASN A 154 19.60 18.16 10.17
C ASN A 154 20.53 17.36 9.28
N SER A 155 20.77 17.84 8.05
CA SER A 155 21.74 17.22 7.15
C SER A 155 23.14 17.33 7.76
N PRO A 156 23.90 16.22 7.86
CA PRO A 156 25.28 16.27 8.37
C PRO A 156 26.27 16.80 7.33
N THR A 157 25.82 17.15 6.16
CA THR A 157 26.66 17.57 5.02
C THR A 157 25.89 18.53 4.12
N ASP A 158 26.62 19.31 3.30
CA ASP A 158 26.06 20.19 2.28
C ASP A 158 25.71 19.47 0.97
N LYS A 159 25.84 18.15 0.93
CA LYS A 159 25.48 17.37 -0.26
C LYS A 159 23.97 17.42 -0.50
N LYS A 160 23.59 17.40 -1.79
CA LYS A 160 22.20 17.21 -2.21
C LYS A 160 21.68 15.87 -1.74
N ILE A 161 20.45 15.85 -1.25
CA ILE A 161 19.84 14.67 -0.61
C ILE A 161 18.91 13.97 -1.59
N ILE A 162 19.07 12.65 -1.67
CA ILE A 162 18.12 11.74 -2.29
C ILE A 162 17.53 10.86 -1.18
N SER A 163 16.27 10.98 -0.91
CA SER A 163 15.64 10.19 0.15
C SER A 163 14.94 8.95 -0.38
N ILE A 164 15.00 7.87 0.39
CA ILE A 164 14.48 6.55 0.05
C ILE A 164 13.55 6.11 1.19
N PHE A 165 12.26 6.07 0.91
CA PHE A 165 11.26 5.72 1.91
C PHE A 165 10.81 4.28 1.74
N GLY A 166 11.00 3.49 2.81
CA GLY A 166 10.52 2.12 2.87
C GLY A 166 9.02 2.01 3.18
N ASN A 167 8.49 0.84 2.92
CA ASN A 167 7.14 0.43 3.29
C ASN A 167 7.20 -0.70 4.32
N VAL A 168 6.06 -0.99 4.94
CA VAL A 168 5.86 -2.25 5.67
C VAL A 168 5.85 -3.38 4.63
N SER A 169 6.92 -4.17 4.57
CA SER A 169 7.21 -5.10 3.47
C SER A 169 6.18 -6.23 3.28
N TRP A 170 5.46 -6.59 4.34
CA TRP A 170 4.45 -7.64 4.34
C TRP A 170 3.01 -7.12 4.20
N ASP A 171 2.82 -5.81 4.10
CA ASP A 171 1.51 -5.21 3.88
C ASP A 171 0.91 -5.75 2.57
N THR A 172 -0.39 -6.01 2.56
CA THR A 172 -1.08 -6.59 1.40
C THR A 172 -0.98 -5.72 0.15
N SER A 173 -0.81 -4.42 0.30
CA SER A 173 -0.55 -3.49 -0.81
C SER A 173 0.69 -3.84 -1.62
N GLN A 174 1.69 -4.49 -0.98
CA GLN A 174 2.92 -4.89 -1.66
C GLN A 174 2.66 -5.94 -2.74
N THR A 175 1.73 -6.86 -2.52
CA THR A 175 1.44 -7.97 -3.44
C THR A 175 0.70 -7.51 -4.71
N VAL A 176 -0.04 -6.42 -4.66
CA VAL A 176 -0.76 -5.85 -5.82
C VAL A 176 0.04 -4.80 -6.57
N SER A 177 1.11 -4.28 -5.97
CA SER A 177 1.95 -3.23 -6.56
C SER A 177 3.20 -3.76 -7.27
N SER A 178 3.50 -5.05 -7.21
CA SER A 178 4.78 -5.67 -7.57
C SER A 178 4.97 -5.97 -9.05
N ASN A 179 4.51 -5.11 -9.98
CA ASN A 179 4.65 -5.38 -11.41
C ASN A 179 6.03 -4.99 -11.98
N VAL A 180 6.77 -4.11 -11.32
CA VAL A 180 8.09 -3.60 -11.76
C VAL A 180 9.22 -4.38 -11.11
N TYR A 181 9.13 -4.59 -9.80
CA TYR A 181 10.06 -5.39 -9.02
C TYR A 181 9.32 -6.52 -8.29
N GLU A 182 9.99 -7.63 -8.07
CA GLU A 182 9.44 -8.77 -7.34
C GLU A 182 9.11 -8.42 -5.87
N SER A 183 9.90 -7.54 -5.26
CA SER A 183 9.68 -7.05 -3.90
C SER A 183 10.37 -5.70 -3.67
N MET A 184 10.00 -5.03 -2.58
CA MET A 184 10.67 -3.82 -2.12
C MET A 184 12.18 -4.05 -1.91
N TYR A 185 12.58 -5.22 -1.40
CA TYR A 185 14.01 -5.52 -1.18
C TYR A 185 14.78 -5.69 -2.48
N LYS A 186 14.18 -6.29 -3.52
CA LYS A 186 14.78 -6.35 -4.86
C LYS A 186 14.96 -4.96 -5.48
N TRP A 187 14.02 -4.07 -5.24
CA TRP A 187 14.19 -2.67 -5.60
C TRP A 187 15.35 -2.03 -4.83
N LEU A 188 15.42 -2.17 -3.51
CA LEU A 188 16.51 -1.64 -2.70
C LEU A 188 17.88 -2.19 -3.14
N ASP A 189 17.98 -3.49 -3.43
CA ASP A 189 19.19 -4.12 -3.96
C ASP A 189 19.65 -3.46 -5.26
N SER A 190 18.71 -3.10 -6.14
CA SER A 190 19.00 -2.46 -7.43
C SER A 190 19.53 -1.03 -7.29
N LEU A 191 19.30 -0.36 -6.16
CA LEU A 191 19.80 0.98 -5.89
C LEU A 191 21.28 1.00 -5.44
N ILE A 192 21.82 -0.10 -4.93
CA ILE A 192 23.19 -0.16 -4.40
C ILE A 192 24.24 0.31 -5.42
N PRO A 193 24.25 -0.15 -6.68
CA PRO A 193 25.21 0.33 -7.69
C PRO A 193 25.06 1.84 -7.95
N ILE A 194 23.84 2.36 -7.97
CA ILE A 194 23.55 3.78 -8.20
C ILE A 194 24.09 4.64 -7.06
N ILE A 195 23.84 4.23 -5.81
CA ILE A 195 24.34 4.89 -4.61
C ILE A 195 25.87 4.94 -4.63
N ASN A 196 26.51 3.82 -4.95
CA ASN A 196 27.96 3.69 -4.97
C ASN A 196 28.63 4.54 -6.07
N LYS A 197 27.93 4.78 -7.17
CA LYS A 197 28.38 5.63 -8.28
C LYS A 197 28.27 7.13 -7.97
N ASN A 198 27.27 7.56 -7.20
CA ASN A 198 26.95 8.96 -6.95
C ASN A 198 27.41 9.43 -5.55
N LYS A 199 28.72 9.43 -5.32
CA LYS A 199 29.30 9.77 -4.01
C LYS A 199 29.20 11.25 -3.63
N ASP A 200 28.88 12.14 -4.57
CA ASP A 200 28.63 13.56 -4.39
C ASP A 200 27.21 13.85 -3.82
N LEU A 201 26.34 12.84 -3.79
CA LEU A 201 25.02 12.92 -3.20
C LEU A 201 25.00 12.25 -1.82
N LEU A 202 24.04 12.63 -0.97
CA LEU A 202 23.70 11.95 0.28
C LEU A 202 22.42 11.15 0.08
N PHE A 203 22.44 9.85 0.34
CA PHE A 203 21.25 9.02 0.30
C PHE A 203 20.73 8.77 1.71
N VAL A 204 19.47 9.19 1.95
CA VAL A 204 18.81 9.09 3.25
C VAL A 204 17.71 8.04 3.20
N PHE A 205 17.92 6.92 3.87
CA PHE A 205 16.93 5.88 4.02
C PHE A 205 16.02 6.18 5.22
N ARG A 206 14.72 6.04 5.04
CA ARG A 206 13.73 6.20 6.11
C ARG A 206 12.84 4.96 6.19
N ALA A 207 12.99 4.19 7.25
CA ALA A 207 12.10 3.07 7.54
C ALA A 207 10.69 3.57 7.87
N HIS A 208 9.68 2.79 7.50
CA HIS A 208 8.30 3.17 7.79
C HIS A 208 8.05 3.12 9.31
N PRO A 209 7.55 4.20 9.94
CA PRO A 209 7.33 4.23 11.40
C PRO A 209 6.41 3.10 11.90
N GLY A 210 5.55 2.58 11.03
CA GLY A 210 4.70 1.43 11.32
C GLY A 210 5.45 0.13 11.60
N GLU A 211 6.67 -0.05 11.07
CA GLU A 211 7.45 -1.29 11.28
C GLU A 211 7.77 -1.56 12.77
N TYR A 212 7.78 -0.53 13.59
CA TYR A 212 8.02 -0.64 15.04
C TYR A 212 6.74 -0.75 15.86
N ARG A 213 5.59 -0.32 15.33
CA ARG A 213 4.32 -0.39 16.07
C ARG A 213 3.92 -1.85 16.27
N GLU A 214 3.39 -2.18 17.46
CA GLU A 214 3.03 -3.56 17.83
C GLU A 214 2.14 -4.25 16.80
N ILE A 215 1.15 -3.53 16.25
CA ILE A 215 0.22 -4.04 15.23
C ILE A 215 0.90 -4.29 13.89
N LYS A 216 1.92 -3.48 13.52
CA LYS A 216 2.63 -3.56 12.23
C LYS A 216 4.10 -3.95 12.38
N LYS A 217 4.48 -4.50 13.53
CA LYS A 217 5.86 -4.92 13.80
C LYS A 217 6.36 -5.83 12.68
N THR A 218 7.49 -5.45 12.09
CA THR A 218 8.11 -6.18 11.00
C THR A 218 9.32 -6.93 11.52
N TRP A 219 9.46 -8.21 11.17
CA TRP A 219 10.58 -9.04 11.61
C TRP A 219 11.85 -8.76 10.83
N TYR A 220 11.71 -8.37 9.56
CA TYR A 220 12.80 -7.96 8.70
C TYR A 220 12.37 -6.69 7.97
N GLY A 221 12.79 -5.53 8.49
CA GLY A 221 12.44 -4.22 7.99
C GLY A 221 13.54 -3.59 7.13
N LEU A 222 13.33 -2.34 6.73
CA LEU A 222 14.30 -1.58 5.94
C LEU A 222 15.63 -1.40 6.70
N GLU A 223 15.58 -1.16 8.01
CA GLU A 223 16.79 -1.06 8.84
C GLU A 223 17.62 -2.36 8.82
N ASP A 224 16.96 -3.53 8.90
CA ASP A 224 17.63 -4.82 8.84
C ASP A 224 18.28 -5.06 7.48
N TRP A 225 17.55 -4.73 6.40
CA TRP A 225 18.10 -4.77 5.05
C TRP A 225 19.34 -3.88 4.92
N PHE A 226 19.24 -2.63 5.40
CA PHE A 226 20.34 -1.67 5.34
C PHE A 226 21.56 -2.17 6.11
N ARG A 227 21.37 -2.66 7.33
CA ARG A 227 22.44 -3.21 8.17
C ARG A 227 23.14 -4.41 7.51
N ASN A 228 22.35 -5.31 6.93
CA ASN A 228 22.88 -6.51 6.27
C ASN A 228 23.64 -6.20 4.97
N ASN A 229 23.35 -5.09 4.34
CA ASN A 229 24.02 -4.65 3.11
C ASN A 229 25.04 -3.52 3.35
N LYS A 230 25.31 -3.14 4.60
CA LYS A 230 26.19 -2.00 4.92
C LYS A 230 27.59 -2.10 4.30
N SER A 231 28.14 -3.29 4.20
CA SER A 231 29.45 -3.52 3.57
C SER A 231 29.46 -3.34 2.04
N LYS A 232 28.29 -3.35 1.39
CA LYS A 232 28.12 -3.19 -0.06
C LYS A 232 27.72 -1.77 -0.44
N ILE A 233 27.28 -0.97 0.52
CA ILE A 233 26.74 0.39 0.33
C ILE A 233 27.81 1.40 0.72
N ALA A 234 28.05 2.40 -0.12
CA ALA A 234 29.00 3.46 0.13
C ALA A 234 28.63 4.31 1.37
N GLU A 235 29.62 5.01 1.94
CA GLU A 235 29.49 5.78 3.18
C GLU A 235 28.60 7.02 3.05
N ASN A 236 28.26 7.44 1.84
CA ASN A 236 27.36 8.56 1.58
C ASN A 236 25.87 8.20 1.83
N THR A 237 25.62 7.46 2.89
CA THR A 237 24.28 6.96 3.27
C THR A 237 24.00 7.13 4.75
N ILE A 238 22.75 7.48 5.06
CA ILE A 238 22.19 7.49 6.41
C ILE A 238 20.92 6.64 6.40
N CYS A 239 20.69 5.90 7.49
CA CYS A 239 19.45 5.16 7.67
C CYS A 239 18.79 5.56 8.99
N TYR A 240 17.60 6.11 8.90
CA TYR A 240 16.71 6.31 10.03
C TYR A 240 15.79 5.11 10.19
N SER A 241 15.87 4.49 11.34
CA SER A 241 15.05 3.32 11.70
C SER A 241 13.59 3.71 11.94
N ALA A 242 12.71 2.73 12.07
CA ALA A 242 11.32 2.95 12.43
C ALA A 242 11.12 3.54 13.85
N LYS A 243 12.15 3.43 14.70
CA LYS A 243 12.15 3.98 16.08
C LYS A 243 12.58 5.44 16.13
N ASP A 244 13.32 5.89 15.10
CA ASP A 244 13.82 7.25 15.09
C ASP A 244 12.65 8.23 14.92
N THR A 245 12.71 9.27 15.75
CA THR A 245 11.65 10.28 15.83
C THR A 245 11.83 11.43 14.85
N VAL A 246 12.72 11.28 13.86
CA VAL A 246 12.96 12.29 12.83
C VAL A 246 11.70 12.53 12.00
N ASP A 247 11.41 13.80 11.75
CA ASP A 247 10.28 14.19 10.91
C ASP A 247 10.52 13.80 9.45
N SER A 248 9.69 12.88 8.94
CA SER A 248 9.74 12.42 7.55
C SER A 248 9.48 13.53 6.54
N TYR A 249 8.64 14.51 6.90
CA TYR A 249 8.34 15.64 6.01
C TYR A 249 9.51 16.61 5.90
N GLN A 250 10.27 16.81 6.98
CA GLN A 250 11.52 17.56 6.89
C GLN A 250 12.57 16.88 6.02
N ILE A 251 12.63 15.54 6.04
CA ILE A 251 13.49 14.80 5.10
C ILE A 251 13.05 15.09 3.66
N ILE A 252 11.74 15.06 3.36
CA ILE A 252 11.20 15.38 2.03
C ILE A 252 11.56 16.81 1.63
N GLU A 253 11.29 17.78 2.49
CA GLU A 253 11.52 19.22 2.24
C GLU A 253 13.00 19.56 1.99
N ASN A 254 13.93 18.76 2.53
CA ASN A 254 15.37 18.89 2.32
C ASN A 254 15.90 18.00 1.18
N SER A 255 15.05 17.26 0.49
CA SER A 255 15.46 16.33 -0.57
C SER A 255 15.28 16.96 -1.95
N GLU A 256 16.22 16.69 -2.86
CA GLU A 256 16.08 16.99 -4.28
C GLU A 256 15.18 15.98 -5.00
N LEU A 257 15.21 14.73 -4.53
CA LEU A 257 14.45 13.63 -5.10
C LEU A 257 14.04 12.63 -4.01
N VAL A 258 12.80 12.19 -4.07
CA VAL A 258 12.24 11.17 -3.20
C VAL A 258 12.01 9.87 -3.98
N LEU A 259 12.55 8.77 -3.49
CA LEU A 259 12.33 7.45 -4.04
C LEU A 259 11.40 6.66 -3.12
N VAL A 260 10.33 6.13 -3.66
CA VAL A 260 9.37 5.29 -2.94
C VAL A 260 9.14 3.98 -3.67
N TYR A 261 8.78 2.93 -2.94
CA TYR A 261 8.29 1.70 -3.58
C TYR A 261 6.84 1.90 -4.03
N ASN A 262 5.89 1.97 -3.09
CA ASN A 262 4.47 2.25 -3.35
C ASN A 262 3.82 3.14 -2.27
N SER A 263 4.62 3.87 -1.51
CA SER A 263 4.17 4.69 -0.39
C SER A 263 3.43 5.94 -0.84
N THR A 264 2.40 6.35 -0.08
CA THR A 264 1.72 7.65 -0.24
C THR A 264 2.65 8.84 -0.03
N ILE A 265 3.82 8.65 0.58
CA ILE A 265 4.89 9.65 0.64
C ILE A 265 5.25 10.16 -0.77
N GLY A 266 5.12 9.32 -1.82
CA GLY A 266 5.30 9.76 -3.20
C GLY A 266 4.34 10.89 -3.60
N ILE A 267 3.06 10.79 -3.23
CA ILE A 267 2.07 11.86 -3.47
C ILE A 267 2.41 13.10 -2.63
N GLU A 268 2.65 12.90 -1.35
CA GLU A 268 2.92 13.97 -0.38
C GLU A 268 4.19 14.73 -0.76
N SER A 269 5.23 14.05 -1.27
CA SER A 269 6.45 14.69 -1.77
C SER A 269 6.17 15.67 -2.94
N ILE A 270 5.35 15.23 -3.90
CA ILE A 270 4.95 16.09 -5.02
C ILE A 270 4.17 17.31 -4.52
N ILE A 271 3.27 17.15 -3.54
CA ILE A 271 2.50 18.24 -2.94
C ILE A 271 3.43 19.26 -2.26
N PHE A 272 4.52 18.81 -1.64
CA PHE A 272 5.53 19.66 -1.02
C PHE A 272 6.53 20.28 -2.01
N GLY A 273 6.40 20.00 -3.30
CA GLY A 273 7.28 20.54 -4.33
C GLY A 273 8.56 19.72 -4.55
N THR A 274 8.66 18.53 -3.97
CA THR A 274 9.81 17.64 -4.15
C THR A 274 9.46 16.56 -5.16
N LYS A 275 10.28 16.45 -6.22
CA LYS A 275 10.13 15.39 -7.23
C LYS A 275 10.19 14.01 -6.60
N ALA A 276 9.33 13.09 -7.06
CA ALA A 276 9.33 11.72 -6.59
C ALA A 276 9.29 10.71 -7.74
N LEU A 277 9.89 9.54 -7.52
CA LEU A 277 9.81 8.38 -8.41
C LEU A 277 9.25 7.18 -7.62
N ALA A 278 8.24 6.52 -8.17
CA ALA A 278 7.67 5.31 -7.61
C ALA A 278 8.21 4.08 -8.35
N ALA A 279 8.75 3.13 -7.61
CA ALA A 279 9.35 1.91 -8.16
C ALA A 279 8.35 0.77 -8.38
N ALA A 280 7.12 0.94 -7.92
CA ALA A 280 6.04 -0.02 -8.12
C ALA A 280 4.79 0.68 -8.67
N ASN A 281 3.96 -0.07 -9.37
CA ASN A 281 2.67 0.44 -9.82
C ASN A 281 1.70 0.51 -8.64
N THR A 282 1.16 1.67 -8.42
CA THR A 282 0.19 1.94 -7.35
C THR A 282 -0.97 2.77 -7.88
N HIS A 283 -2.00 2.96 -7.08
CA HIS A 283 -3.23 3.66 -7.49
C HIS A 283 -3.00 5.07 -8.07
N TYR A 284 -1.90 5.73 -7.73
CA TYR A 284 -1.60 7.10 -8.18
C TYR A 284 -0.60 7.18 -9.35
N THR A 285 0.13 6.11 -9.69
CA THR A 285 1.19 6.17 -10.72
C THR A 285 0.66 6.36 -12.14
N LYS A 286 -0.61 6.05 -12.39
CA LYS A 286 -1.26 6.22 -13.71
C LYS A 286 -1.92 7.59 -13.89
N ILE A 287 -1.88 8.46 -12.89
CA ILE A 287 -2.58 9.75 -12.92
C ILE A 287 -1.81 10.79 -13.74
N GLY A 288 -0.49 10.78 -13.74
CA GLY A 288 0.35 11.67 -14.55
C GLY A 288 1.29 12.59 -13.77
N PHE A 289 1.05 12.83 -12.47
CA PHE A 289 1.92 13.69 -11.67
C PHE A 289 3.21 13.02 -11.22
N ILE A 290 3.26 11.69 -11.22
CA ILE A 290 4.45 10.89 -10.94
C ILE A 290 4.74 9.93 -12.10
N GLU A 291 6.01 9.68 -12.36
CA GLU A 291 6.40 8.78 -13.44
C GLU A 291 6.13 7.31 -13.05
N SER A 292 5.55 6.55 -13.97
CA SER A 292 5.31 5.11 -13.88
C SER A 292 6.21 4.35 -14.83
N PHE A 293 6.58 3.13 -14.47
CA PHE A 293 7.53 2.31 -15.22
C PHE A 293 6.96 0.91 -15.46
N GLU A 294 7.26 0.36 -16.63
CA GLU A 294 6.83 -1.00 -16.99
C GLU A 294 7.85 -2.06 -16.58
N SER A 295 9.08 -1.65 -16.29
CA SER A 295 10.16 -2.55 -15.88
C SER A 295 11.18 -1.89 -14.94
N ALA A 296 11.92 -2.73 -14.22
CA ALA A 296 13.03 -2.29 -13.38
C ALA A 296 14.12 -1.57 -14.19
N THR A 297 14.39 -2.03 -15.42
CA THR A 297 15.36 -1.39 -16.31
C THR A 297 14.97 0.05 -16.63
N MET A 298 13.71 0.28 -17.04
CA MET A 298 13.22 1.62 -17.35
C MET A 298 13.27 2.54 -16.13
N TYR A 299 12.93 2.01 -14.94
CA TYR A 299 13.03 2.77 -13.69
C TYR A 299 14.47 3.21 -13.41
N LEU A 300 15.43 2.28 -13.51
CA LEU A 300 16.85 2.56 -13.23
C LEU A 300 17.46 3.52 -14.25
N GLU A 301 17.16 3.36 -15.53
CA GLU A 301 17.61 4.27 -16.60
C GLU A 301 17.08 5.69 -16.38
N ASN A 302 15.81 5.83 -16.01
CA ASN A 302 15.21 7.12 -15.69
C ASN A 302 15.87 7.74 -14.44
N LEU A 303 16.05 6.96 -13.38
CA LEU A 303 16.73 7.40 -12.17
C LEU A 303 18.17 7.87 -12.47
N GLU A 304 18.97 7.08 -13.18
CA GLU A 304 20.34 7.46 -13.55
C GLU A 304 20.36 8.74 -14.39
N LYS A 305 19.45 8.87 -15.36
CA LYS A 305 19.32 10.09 -16.19
C LYS A 305 18.94 11.29 -15.34
N THR A 306 18.02 11.14 -14.40
CA THR A 306 17.58 12.21 -13.48
C THR A 306 18.76 12.69 -12.62
N LEU A 307 19.52 11.74 -12.04
CA LEU A 307 20.69 12.05 -11.21
C LEU A 307 21.83 12.67 -12.03
N PHE A 308 22.12 12.14 -13.22
CA PHE A 308 23.18 12.64 -14.11
C PHE A 308 22.92 14.08 -14.57
N ASN A 309 21.68 14.35 -15.02
CA ASN A 309 21.27 15.67 -15.49
C ASN A 309 20.97 16.65 -14.35
N LYS A 310 20.97 16.18 -13.10
CA LYS A 310 20.52 16.94 -11.91
C LYS A 310 19.15 17.60 -12.13
N ASN A 311 18.27 16.93 -12.88
CA ASN A 311 16.94 17.43 -13.22
C ASN A 311 15.93 17.04 -12.12
N PHE A 312 15.90 17.86 -11.09
CA PHE A 312 14.99 17.69 -9.93
C PHE A 312 13.77 18.63 -9.99
N ASP A 313 13.65 19.41 -11.06
CA ASP A 313 12.54 20.35 -11.20
C ASP A 313 11.19 19.62 -11.25
N LEU A 314 10.23 20.21 -10.61
CA LEU A 314 8.86 19.73 -10.56
C LEU A 314 7.91 20.82 -11.07
N ASP A 315 7.04 20.46 -12.01
CA ASP A 315 6.04 21.35 -12.56
C ASP A 315 4.95 21.64 -11.52
N VAL A 316 4.55 22.92 -11.41
CA VAL A 316 3.45 23.37 -10.55
C VAL A 316 2.12 22.68 -10.92
N GLU A 317 1.91 22.34 -12.19
CA GLU A 317 0.74 21.62 -12.64
C GLU A 317 0.68 20.21 -12.00
N LYS A 318 1.82 19.51 -11.93
CA LYS A 318 1.92 18.22 -11.25
C LYS A 318 1.64 18.32 -9.75
N MET A 319 2.08 19.39 -9.10
CA MET A 319 1.78 19.66 -7.69
C MET A 319 0.27 19.85 -7.47
N ASN A 320 -0.37 20.63 -8.34
CA ASN A 320 -1.81 20.85 -8.30
C ASN A 320 -2.59 19.54 -8.53
N GLN A 321 -2.17 18.75 -9.51
CA GLN A 321 -2.78 17.48 -9.84
C GLN A 321 -2.64 16.47 -8.67
N ALA A 322 -1.46 16.39 -8.05
CA ALA A 322 -1.23 15.56 -6.87
C ALA A 322 -2.11 15.99 -5.69
N SER A 323 -2.24 17.30 -5.46
CA SER A 323 -3.09 17.86 -4.41
C SER A 323 -4.56 17.52 -4.67
N SER A 324 -5.02 17.72 -5.90
CA SER A 324 -6.39 17.39 -6.31
C SER A 324 -6.69 15.90 -6.14
N TYR A 325 -5.79 15.06 -6.63
CA TYR A 325 -5.92 13.62 -6.50
C TYR A 325 -6.00 13.17 -5.03
N TYR A 326 -5.07 13.67 -4.20
CA TYR A 326 -5.00 13.26 -2.80
C TYR A 326 -6.21 13.75 -2.00
N PHE A 327 -6.67 14.97 -2.27
CA PHE A 327 -7.89 15.49 -1.66
C PHE A 327 -9.11 14.65 -2.00
N GLN A 328 -9.30 14.32 -3.29
CA GLN A 328 -10.41 13.50 -3.74
C GLN A 328 -10.34 12.08 -3.15
N LEU A 329 -9.14 11.48 -3.09
CA LEU A 329 -8.93 10.19 -2.45
C LEU A 329 -9.40 10.20 -0.99
N LEU A 330 -9.08 11.28 -0.26
CA LEU A 330 -9.39 11.40 1.17
C LEU A 330 -10.84 11.83 1.46
N SER A 331 -11.50 12.49 0.52
CA SER A 331 -12.83 13.09 0.76
C SER A 331 -13.96 12.37 0.03
N GLU A 332 -13.65 11.65 -1.05
CA GLU A 332 -14.70 11.18 -1.95
C GLU A 332 -14.73 9.65 -2.13
N VAL A 333 -13.60 8.95 -1.92
CA VAL A 333 -13.52 7.51 -2.21
C VAL A 333 -14.15 6.67 -1.10
N ALA A 334 -13.95 7.05 0.13
CA ALA A 334 -14.45 6.29 1.26
C ALA A 334 -15.79 6.81 1.77
N TYR A 335 -16.63 5.88 2.24
CA TYR A 335 -17.90 6.21 2.88
C TYR A 335 -17.66 6.51 4.35
N ASN A 336 -17.96 7.74 4.77
CA ASN A 336 -17.92 8.14 6.16
C ASN A 336 -19.15 7.61 6.90
N PHE A 337 -18.93 6.88 7.98
CA PHE A 337 -20.00 6.34 8.83
C PHE A 337 -20.27 7.22 10.05
N GLY A 338 -19.73 8.42 10.10
CA GLY A 338 -19.88 9.38 11.20
C GLY A 338 -18.68 9.40 12.15
N GLU A 339 -18.68 10.34 13.09
CA GLU A 339 -17.60 10.50 14.07
C GLU A 339 -17.47 9.27 14.95
N ILE A 340 -16.36 8.56 14.78
CA ILE A 340 -15.88 7.66 15.81
C ILE A 340 -14.92 8.45 16.68
N ASN A 341 -15.23 8.49 17.97
CA ASN A 341 -14.44 9.19 18.96
C ASN A 341 -12.97 8.83 18.81
N GLN A 342 -12.14 9.79 18.44
CA GLN A 342 -10.71 9.64 18.06
C GLN A 342 -9.81 9.00 19.13
N ASN A 343 -10.35 8.77 20.34
CA ASN A 343 -9.67 8.14 21.46
C ASN A 343 -9.76 6.60 21.49
N LEU A 344 -10.43 5.99 20.54
CA LEU A 344 -10.51 4.53 20.44
C LEU A 344 -9.26 3.98 19.75
N ARG A 345 -8.27 3.61 20.55
CA ARG A 345 -7.18 2.76 20.06
C ARG A 345 -7.75 1.41 19.68
N PHE A 346 -7.36 0.89 18.53
CA PHE A 346 -7.79 -0.39 17.95
C PHE A 346 -7.64 -1.61 18.89
N ASN A 347 -7.02 -1.47 20.04
CA ASN A 347 -6.73 -2.53 21.01
C ASN A 347 -7.76 -2.68 22.13
N GLU A 348 -8.80 -1.84 22.18
CA GLU A 348 -9.78 -1.96 23.26
C GLU A 348 -11.06 -2.59 22.74
N HIS A 349 -11.41 -3.76 23.26
CA HIS A 349 -12.68 -4.47 23.05
C HIS A 349 -13.94 -3.64 23.40
N THR A 350 -13.77 -2.37 23.69
CA THR A 350 -14.80 -1.39 24.02
C THR A 350 -15.44 -0.71 22.82
N LEU A 351 -15.00 -1.02 21.59
CA LEU A 351 -15.52 -0.43 20.35
C LEU A 351 -17.06 -0.58 20.20
N VAL A 352 -17.63 -1.66 20.69
CA VAL A 352 -19.05 -1.99 20.48
C VAL A 352 -20.01 -1.19 21.38
N LYS A 353 -19.54 -0.57 22.46
CA LYS A 353 -20.44 0.04 23.46
C LYS A 353 -20.74 1.54 23.28
N LYS A 354 -20.12 2.24 22.33
CA LYS A 354 -20.27 3.70 22.16
C LYS A 354 -20.81 4.17 20.82
N TYR A 355 -21.29 3.28 19.97
CA TYR A 355 -21.99 3.69 18.77
C TYR A 355 -23.37 4.21 19.13
N GLN A 356 -23.54 5.52 19.07
CA GLN A 356 -24.89 6.09 18.97
C GLN A 356 -25.30 5.93 17.50
N THR A 357 -26.32 5.12 17.27
CA THR A 357 -26.91 4.82 15.95
C THR A 357 -27.47 6.06 15.22
N SER A 358 -27.50 7.21 15.87
CA SER A 358 -28.02 8.48 15.32
C SER A 358 -27.11 9.16 14.29
N SER A 359 -25.84 8.70 14.13
CA SER A 359 -24.90 9.28 13.17
C SER A 359 -24.68 8.44 11.91
N PHE A 360 -25.31 7.28 11.81
CA PHE A 360 -25.24 6.44 10.62
C PHE A 360 -26.10 7.00 9.49
N ASN A 361 -25.49 7.31 8.35
CA ASN A 361 -26.25 7.65 7.15
C ASN A 361 -26.71 6.37 6.44
N ILE A 362 -27.84 5.82 6.95
CA ILE A 362 -28.43 4.56 6.44
C ILE A 362 -28.81 4.71 4.97
N ASP A 363 -29.34 5.86 4.55
CA ASP A 363 -29.77 6.09 3.15
C ASP A 363 -28.61 6.00 2.18
N ARG A 364 -27.41 6.41 2.60
CA ARG A 364 -26.19 6.33 1.77
C ARG A 364 -25.72 4.88 1.68
N LEU A 365 -25.76 4.13 2.77
CA LEU A 365 -25.42 2.71 2.80
C LEU A 365 -26.37 1.91 1.91
N ASP A 366 -27.67 2.14 2.00
CA ASP A 366 -28.69 1.46 1.18
C ASP A 366 -28.47 1.71 -0.31
N LYS A 367 -28.25 2.96 -0.71
CA LYS A 367 -27.94 3.31 -2.11
C LYS A 367 -26.69 2.60 -2.62
N THR A 368 -25.65 2.52 -1.78
CA THR A 368 -24.39 1.84 -2.11
C THR A 368 -24.59 0.35 -2.26
N LEU A 369 -25.35 -0.28 -1.35
CA LEU A 369 -25.68 -1.70 -1.44
C LEU A 369 -26.53 -2.01 -2.68
N ILE A 370 -27.49 -1.15 -3.02
CA ILE A 370 -28.30 -1.27 -4.24
C ILE A 370 -27.41 -1.15 -5.48
N SER A 371 -26.52 -0.16 -5.55
CA SER A 371 -25.57 -0.02 -6.65
C SER A 371 -24.67 -1.25 -6.77
N PHE A 372 -24.19 -1.79 -5.65
CA PHE A 372 -23.43 -3.03 -5.63
C PHE A 372 -24.23 -4.22 -6.20
N LEU A 373 -25.47 -4.38 -5.77
CA LEU A 373 -26.34 -5.49 -6.23
C LEU A 373 -26.63 -5.38 -7.74
N ASN A 374 -26.75 -4.17 -8.25
CA ASN A 374 -27.00 -3.89 -9.68
C ASN A 374 -25.72 -3.93 -10.53
N ARG A 375 -24.53 -4.05 -9.93
CA ARG A 375 -23.22 -3.83 -10.57
C ARG A 375 -23.10 -2.44 -11.22
N ASP A 376 -23.79 -1.47 -10.69
CA ASP A 376 -23.63 -0.09 -11.10
C ASP A 376 -22.21 0.37 -10.71
N PRO A 377 -21.61 1.33 -11.44
CA PRO A 377 -20.39 1.97 -10.95
C PRO A 377 -20.62 2.43 -9.52
N LEU A 378 -19.68 2.09 -8.62
CA LEU A 378 -19.70 2.59 -7.24
C LEU A 378 -19.45 4.09 -7.33
N GLU A 379 -20.51 4.82 -7.69
CA GLU A 379 -20.45 6.26 -7.89
C GLU A 379 -20.18 6.95 -6.56
N LYS A 380 -19.27 7.88 -6.64
CA LYS A 380 -19.11 8.94 -5.67
C LYS A 380 -20.47 9.64 -5.51
N LYS A 381 -21.09 9.59 -4.35
CA LYS A 381 -22.22 10.45 -4.06
C LYS A 381 -21.92 11.21 -2.79
N TYR A 382 -21.79 12.51 -3.03
CA TYR A 382 -21.62 13.59 -2.07
C TYR A 382 -22.61 13.56 -0.92
#